data_168e8a2d748632c4c02f001415da13aa
#
_entry.id   168e8a2d748632c4c02f001415da13aa
#
_cell.length_a   1.000
_cell.length_b   1.000
_cell.length_c   1.000
_cell.angle_alpha   90.00
_cell.angle_beta   90.00
_cell.angle_gamma   90.00
#
_symmetry.space_group_name_H-M   'P 1'
#
loop_
_entity.id
_entity.type
_entity.pdbx_description
1 polymer ?
#
loop_
_entity_poly.entity_id
_entity_poly.type
_entity_poly.pdbx_seq_one_letter_code
_entity_poly.pdbx_strand_id
1 'polypeptide(L)'
;AWRNVRDDDDFDQVLEMVKSVNKMDMEVCCTLGMLSENQAQRLADAGLYAYNHNLDTSEEYYKEVISTRGYEDRLQTIDNARKADLTVCSGGIIGMGESDQDRISMLYTYALMQPQPESVPINALVAVEGTPMEEQEPVPIWDMIRMIATTRIVLPESAVRLSAGRTSMSDEGQALCFMAGANSIFAGDKLLTTPNPDFNGDLDLFNKLGLVP
;
A
#
# COMPACT_ATOMS: atom_id res chain seq x y z
N ALA A 1 5.82 1.70 6.51
CA ALA A 1 7.00 2.31 7.11
C ALA A 1 6.93 2.26 8.62
N TRP A 2 8.04 1.94 9.25
CA TRP A 2 8.13 1.62 10.67
C TRP A 2 9.08 2.54 11.46
N ARG A 3 9.57 3.61 10.84
CA ARG A 3 10.40 4.65 11.47
C ARG A 3 9.82 6.03 11.23
N ASN A 4 10.05 6.94 12.17
CA ASN A 4 9.84 8.35 11.93
C ASN A 4 11.01 8.86 11.09
N VAL A 5 10.73 9.69 10.11
CA VAL A 5 11.76 10.43 9.41
C VAL A 5 12.38 11.42 10.37
N ARG A 6 13.70 11.44 10.48
CA ARG A 6 14.42 12.50 11.21
C ARG A 6 14.59 13.68 10.26
N ASP A 7 14.48 14.88 10.79
CA ASP A 7 14.75 16.11 10.06
C ASP A 7 16.22 16.50 10.27
N ASP A 8 17.10 15.79 9.59
CA ASP A 8 18.55 15.87 9.67
C ASP A 8 19.17 15.72 8.27
N ASP A 9 20.50 15.61 8.21
CA ASP A 9 21.27 15.48 6.96
C ASP A 9 20.83 14.27 6.12
N ASP A 10 20.32 13.19 6.74
CA ASP A 10 19.78 12.02 6.03
C ASP A 10 18.51 12.39 5.27
N PHE A 11 17.66 13.25 5.84
CA PHE A 11 16.46 13.72 5.15
C PHE A 11 16.81 14.63 3.98
N ASP A 12 17.80 15.48 4.11
CA ASP A 12 18.30 16.30 2.99
C ASP A 12 18.81 15.44 1.83
N GLN A 13 19.49 14.32 2.12
CA GLN A 13 19.89 13.36 1.09
C GLN A 13 18.68 12.71 0.40
N VAL A 14 17.60 12.39 1.14
CA VAL A 14 16.36 11.89 0.55
C VAL A 14 15.77 12.92 -0.40
N LEU A 15 15.74 14.21 -0.03
CA LEU A 15 15.24 15.27 -0.92
C LEU A 15 16.06 15.36 -2.22
N GLU A 16 17.39 15.25 -2.13
CA GLU A 16 18.26 15.24 -3.32
C GLU A 16 18.05 13.99 -4.18
N MET A 17 17.79 12.81 -3.56
CA MET A 17 17.41 11.60 -4.31
C MET A 17 16.10 11.80 -5.06
N VAL A 18 15.06 12.35 -4.41
CA VAL A 18 13.77 12.66 -5.05
C VAL A 18 13.97 13.56 -6.26
N LYS A 19 14.71 14.68 -6.10
CA LYS A 19 15.02 15.60 -7.19
C LYS A 19 15.78 14.92 -8.33
N SER A 20 16.69 14.02 -8.01
CA SER A 20 17.52 13.34 -9.00
C SER A 20 16.73 12.35 -9.84
N VAL A 21 15.83 11.59 -9.23
CA VAL A 21 14.95 10.65 -9.92
C VAL A 21 13.91 11.40 -10.76
N ASN A 22 13.36 12.49 -10.23
CA ASN A 22 12.41 13.33 -10.97
C ASN A 22 13.00 13.93 -12.25
N LYS A 23 14.31 14.29 -12.25
CA LYS A 23 15.03 14.74 -13.45
C LYS A 23 15.15 13.68 -14.54
N MET A 24 14.84 12.41 -14.24
CA MET A 24 14.83 11.30 -15.20
C MET A 24 13.44 11.07 -15.81
N ASP A 25 12.52 12.03 -15.67
CA ASP A 25 11.12 11.96 -16.08
C ASP A 25 10.36 10.77 -15.45
N MET A 26 10.71 10.44 -14.19
CA MET A 26 10.03 9.40 -13.42
C MET A 26 9.25 10.01 -12.26
N GLU A 27 8.02 9.55 -12.06
CA GLU A 27 7.26 9.85 -10.85
C GLU A 27 7.88 9.16 -9.63
N VAL A 28 8.08 9.92 -8.56
CA VAL A 28 8.70 9.41 -7.35
C VAL A 28 7.65 9.18 -6.28
N CYS A 29 7.60 7.97 -5.73
CA CYS A 29 6.80 7.62 -4.56
C CYS A 29 7.72 7.25 -3.40
N CYS A 30 7.48 7.81 -2.21
CA CYS A 30 8.26 7.52 -1.01
C CYS A 30 7.44 6.83 0.06
N THR A 31 8.13 5.98 0.84
CA THR A 31 7.63 5.31 2.05
C THR A 31 8.65 5.51 3.18
N LEU A 32 8.60 6.66 3.85
CA LEU A 32 9.64 7.07 4.80
C LEU A 32 9.21 6.96 6.27
N GLY A 33 7.97 6.61 6.55
CA GLY A 33 7.42 6.55 7.91
C GLY A 33 6.48 7.71 8.21
N MET A 34 6.41 8.11 9.48
CA MET A 34 5.59 9.25 9.89
C MET A 34 6.22 10.55 9.39
N LEU A 35 5.41 11.42 8.82
CA LEU A 35 5.82 12.74 8.33
C LEU A 35 5.20 13.86 9.19
N SER A 36 6.00 14.87 9.51
CA SER A 36 5.47 16.17 9.91
C SER A 36 4.98 16.96 8.68
N GLU A 37 4.16 17.98 8.91
CA GLU A 37 3.67 18.87 7.86
C GLU A 37 4.84 19.56 7.11
N ASN A 38 5.87 20.01 7.83
CA ASN A 38 7.06 20.60 7.22
C ASN A 38 7.82 19.60 6.32
N GLN A 39 7.99 18.36 6.77
CA GLN A 39 8.66 17.32 5.97
C GLN A 39 7.85 16.98 4.71
N ALA A 40 6.52 16.87 4.81
CA ALA A 40 5.65 16.66 3.66
C ALA A 40 5.79 17.79 2.63
N GLN A 41 5.79 19.05 3.09
CA GLN A 41 5.98 20.20 2.20
C GLN A 41 7.35 20.18 1.52
N ARG A 42 8.43 19.90 2.24
CA ARG A 42 9.79 19.80 1.67
C ARG A 42 9.91 18.69 0.62
N LEU A 43 9.21 17.55 0.82
CA LEU A 43 9.14 16.48 -0.18
C LEU A 43 8.39 16.93 -1.43
N ALA A 44 7.26 17.61 -1.27
CA ALA A 44 6.50 18.17 -2.38
C ALA A 44 7.34 19.18 -3.17
N ASP A 45 8.03 20.11 -2.47
CA ASP A 45 8.92 21.08 -3.09
C ASP A 45 10.12 20.43 -3.82
N ALA A 46 10.53 19.24 -3.40
CA ALA A 46 11.55 18.43 -4.08
C ALA A 46 11.00 17.71 -5.32
N GLY A 47 9.69 17.74 -5.57
CA GLY A 47 9.02 17.10 -6.70
C GLY A 47 8.54 15.67 -6.41
N LEU A 48 8.31 15.32 -5.16
CA LEU A 48 7.68 14.04 -4.83
C LEU A 48 6.26 14.03 -5.40
N TYR A 49 5.92 12.96 -6.14
CA TYR A 49 4.59 12.76 -6.69
C TYR A 49 3.63 12.13 -5.67
N ALA A 50 4.06 11.05 -4.99
CA ALA A 50 3.19 10.30 -4.12
C ALA A 50 3.87 9.91 -2.80
N TYR A 51 3.07 9.82 -1.74
CA TYR A 51 3.50 9.29 -0.46
C TYR A 51 2.72 8.03 -0.10
N ASN A 52 3.44 6.94 0.17
CA ASN A 52 2.84 5.68 0.61
C ASN A 52 2.84 5.60 2.14
N HIS A 53 1.66 5.48 2.72
CA HIS A 53 1.49 5.28 4.14
C HIS A 53 0.21 4.52 4.45
N ASN A 54 0.32 3.21 4.70
CA ASN A 54 -0.82 2.34 4.93
C ASN A 54 -1.42 2.53 6.33
N LEU A 55 -2.73 2.31 6.47
CA LEU A 55 -3.38 2.10 7.77
C LEU A 55 -3.11 0.69 8.31
N ASP A 56 -2.82 -0.25 7.43
CA ASP A 56 -2.57 -1.66 7.64
C ASP A 56 -3.83 -2.45 8.02
N THR A 57 -4.64 -1.98 8.98
CA THR A 57 -5.89 -2.62 9.44
C THR A 57 -6.88 -1.58 9.98
N SER A 58 -7.95 -2.01 10.67
CA SER A 58 -8.87 -1.12 11.37
C SER A 58 -8.25 -0.46 12.61
N GLU A 59 -8.85 0.62 13.10
CA GLU A 59 -8.45 1.26 14.36
C GLU A 59 -8.57 0.29 15.55
N GLU A 60 -9.65 -0.50 15.56
CA GLU A 60 -9.97 -1.45 16.62
C GLU A 60 -8.90 -2.55 16.73
N TYR A 61 -8.51 -3.13 15.58
CA TYR A 61 -7.55 -4.22 15.52
C TYR A 61 -6.10 -3.74 15.53
N TYR A 62 -5.85 -2.46 15.28
CA TYR A 62 -4.50 -1.90 15.13
C TYR A 62 -3.58 -2.18 16.32
N LYS A 63 -4.12 -2.14 17.54
CA LYS A 63 -3.35 -2.34 18.79
C LYS A 63 -2.89 -3.78 18.99
N GLU A 64 -3.59 -4.74 18.36
CA GLU A 64 -3.20 -6.16 18.40
C GLU A 64 -1.98 -6.44 17.53
N VAL A 65 -1.76 -5.58 16.51
CA VAL A 65 -0.69 -5.76 15.51
C VAL A 65 0.49 -4.85 15.80
N ILE A 66 0.24 -3.61 16.20
CA ILE A 66 1.25 -2.55 16.31
C ILE A 66 1.20 -1.90 17.69
N SER A 67 2.26 -2.10 18.47
CA SER A 67 2.40 -1.52 19.82
C SER A 67 3.26 -0.25 19.87
N THR A 68 3.96 0.09 18.78
CA THR A 68 4.97 1.16 18.77
C THR A 68 4.44 2.54 18.37
N ARG A 69 3.19 2.63 17.91
CA ARG A 69 2.55 3.85 17.37
C ARG A 69 1.05 3.76 17.52
N GLY A 70 0.40 4.94 17.56
CA GLY A 70 -1.05 5.04 17.49
C GLY A 70 -1.59 4.95 16.06
N TYR A 71 -2.84 4.58 15.93
CA TYR A 71 -3.56 4.62 14.66
C TYR A 71 -3.70 6.08 14.16
N GLU A 72 -3.94 7.00 15.08
CA GLU A 72 -4.04 8.43 14.80
C GLU A 72 -2.75 9.00 14.19
N ASP A 73 -1.57 8.50 14.57
CA ASP A 73 -0.30 8.94 13.98
C ASP A 73 -0.25 8.63 12.47
N ARG A 74 -0.91 7.55 12.04
CA ARG A 74 -1.00 7.19 10.62
C ARG A 74 -1.94 8.12 9.88
N LEU A 75 -3.12 8.39 10.46
CA LEU A 75 -4.08 9.35 9.90
C LEU A 75 -3.46 10.73 9.77
N GLN A 76 -2.76 11.19 10.80
CA GLN A 76 -2.06 12.49 10.77
C GLN A 76 -0.99 12.54 9.68
N THR A 77 -0.27 11.44 9.43
CA THR A 77 0.73 11.40 8.35
C THR A 77 0.08 11.50 6.98
N ILE A 78 -1.05 10.83 6.77
CA ILE A 78 -1.84 10.94 5.53
C ILE A 78 -2.35 12.37 5.35
N ASP A 79 -2.89 12.99 6.40
CA ASP A 79 -3.35 14.38 6.38
C ASP A 79 -2.20 15.35 6.06
N ASN A 80 -1.02 15.18 6.66
CA ASN A 80 0.15 16.00 6.36
C ASN A 80 0.60 15.86 4.90
N ALA A 81 0.56 14.66 4.32
CA ALA A 81 0.83 14.45 2.90
C ALA A 81 -0.21 15.16 2.02
N ARG A 82 -1.50 15.10 2.39
CA ARG A 82 -2.58 15.81 1.69
C ARG A 82 -2.43 17.32 1.74
N LYS A 83 -2.07 17.90 2.88
CA LYS A 83 -1.82 19.34 3.02
C LYS A 83 -0.70 19.86 2.13
N ALA A 84 0.23 18.99 1.78
CA ALA A 84 1.32 19.28 0.84
C ALA A 84 0.98 18.93 -0.62
N ASP A 85 -0.30 18.68 -0.94
CA ASP A 85 -0.79 18.30 -2.27
C ASP A 85 -0.13 17.04 -2.85
N LEU A 86 0.37 16.14 -2.00
CA LEU A 86 0.91 14.86 -2.42
C LEU A 86 -0.21 13.85 -2.71
N THR A 87 -0.06 13.09 -3.79
CA THR A 87 -0.86 11.89 -4.03
C THR A 87 -0.66 10.88 -2.91
N VAL A 88 -1.74 10.26 -2.42
CA VAL A 88 -1.68 9.30 -1.32
C VAL A 88 -1.89 7.88 -1.84
N CYS A 89 -0.93 7.01 -1.53
CA CYS A 89 -1.06 5.56 -1.64
C CYS A 89 -1.23 4.99 -0.23
N SER A 90 -2.41 4.48 0.10
CA SER A 90 -2.70 3.98 1.44
C SER A 90 -3.64 2.79 1.37
N GLY A 91 -3.24 1.68 1.94
CA GLY A 91 -3.98 0.43 1.92
C GLY A 91 -3.82 -0.39 3.18
N GLY A 92 -4.11 -1.68 3.08
CA GLY A 92 -4.09 -2.58 4.23
C GLY A 92 -3.50 -3.94 3.93
N ILE A 93 -3.39 -4.71 5.00
CA ILE A 93 -2.92 -6.09 4.99
C ILE A 93 -4.04 -6.96 5.55
N ILE A 94 -4.41 -8.02 4.85
CA ILE A 94 -5.33 -9.03 5.34
C ILE A 94 -4.60 -10.33 5.67
N GLY A 95 -5.14 -11.09 6.62
CA GLY A 95 -4.53 -12.35 7.08
C GLY A 95 -3.66 -12.18 8.34
N MET A 96 -3.73 -11.05 9.04
CA MET A 96 -3.03 -10.82 10.29
C MET A 96 -3.79 -11.37 11.52
N GLY A 97 -4.98 -11.94 11.32
CA GLY A 97 -5.90 -12.39 12.36
C GLY A 97 -7.10 -11.47 12.58
N GLU A 98 -7.21 -10.44 11.78
CA GLU A 98 -8.34 -9.50 11.77
C GLU A 98 -9.64 -10.18 11.32
N SER A 99 -10.77 -9.66 11.77
CA SER A 99 -12.11 -10.09 11.36
C SER A 99 -12.56 -9.41 10.05
N ASP A 100 -13.62 -9.91 9.43
CA ASP A 100 -14.28 -9.25 8.30
C ASP A 100 -14.78 -7.84 8.68
N GLN A 101 -15.21 -7.65 9.95
CA GLN A 101 -15.63 -6.34 10.43
C GLN A 101 -14.43 -5.35 10.46
N ASP A 102 -13.25 -5.81 10.81
CA ASP A 102 -12.03 -4.97 10.79
C ASP A 102 -11.69 -4.55 9.36
N ARG A 103 -11.80 -5.47 8.39
CA ARG A 103 -11.61 -5.17 6.97
C ARG A 103 -12.60 -4.11 6.48
N ILE A 104 -13.87 -4.22 6.87
CA ILE A 104 -14.91 -3.25 6.56
C ILE A 104 -14.62 -1.89 7.23
N SER A 105 -14.28 -1.88 8.53
CA SER A 105 -13.94 -0.66 9.27
C SER A 105 -12.77 0.09 8.63
N MET A 106 -11.73 -0.62 8.20
CA MET A 106 -10.60 -0.01 7.49
C MET A 106 -11.05 0.64 6.17
N LEU A 107 -11.85 -0.05 5.36
CA LEU A 107 -12.37 0.51 4.11
C LEU A 107 -13.31 1.70 4.35
N TYR A 108 -14.10 1.64 5.42
CA TYR A 108 -14.97 2.74 5.81
C TYR A 108 -14.18 3.99 6.20
N THR A 109 -13.04 3.82 6.90
CA THR A 109 -12.12 4.92 7.18
C THR A 109 -11.63 5.59 5.89
N TYR A 110 -11.22 4.82 4.89
CA TYR A 110 -10.82 5.37 3.59
C TYR A 110 -11.96 6.06 2.85
N ALA A 111 -13.18 5.50 2.93
CA ALA A 111 -14.36 6.08 2.29
C ALA A 111 -14.72 7.48 2.83
N LEU A 112 -14.41 7.72 4.10
CA LEU A 112 -14.67 9.01 4.75
C LEU A 112 -13.58 10.07 4.47
N MET A 113 -12.41 9.69 3.95
CA MET A 113 -11.36 10.64 3.60
C MET A 113 -11.78 11.55 2.45
N GLN A 114 -11.39 12.82 2.52
CA GLN A 114 -11.68 13.84 1.51
C GLN A 114 -10.39 14.59 1.13
N PRO A 115 -9.77 14.31 -0.03
CA PRO A 115 -10.11 13.27 -1.01
C PRO A 115 -9.78 11.85 -0.53
N GLN A 116 -10.42 10.85 -1.14
CA GLN A 116 -10.06 9.44 -0.95
C GLN A 116 -8.65 9.16 -1.46
N PRO A 117 -7.94 8.10 -0.97
CA PRO A 117 -6.64 7.74 -1.51
C PRO A 117 -6.70 7.43 -3.01
N GLU A 118 -5.77 7.94 -3.78
CA GLU A 118 -5.69 7.68 -5.23
C GLU A 118 -5.25 6.24 -5.52
N SER A 119 -4.51 5.62 -4.60
CA SER A 119 -4.08 4.23 -4.73
C SER A 119 -4.28 3.48 -3.42
N VAL A 120 -4.91 2.31 -3.51
CA VAL A 120 -5.22 1.46 -2.35
C VAL A 120 -4.64 0.06 -2.57
N PRO A 121 -3.42 -0.22 -2.07
CA PRO A 121 -2.85 -1.55 -2.12
C PRO A 121 -3.53 -2.49 -1.13
N ILE A 122 -3.99 -3.63 -1.62
CA ILE A 122 -4.47 -4.76 -0.82
C ILE A 122 -3.37 -5.81 -0.80
N ASN A 123 -2.85 -6.06 0.39
CA ASN A 123 -1.77 -6.98 0.64
C ASN A 123 -2.30 -8.24 1.33
N ALA A 124 -1.96 -9.43 0.84
CA ALA A 124 -2.05 -10.62 1.64
C ALA A 124 -0.82 -10.72 2.54
N LEU A 125 -1.02 -11.07 3.81
CA LEU A 125 0.09 -11.34 4.71
C LEU A 125 0.96 -12.46 4.13
N VAL A 126 2.25 -12.23 4.11
CA VAL A 126 3.24 -13.26 3.83
C VAL A 126 3.91 -13.58 5.16
N ALA A 127 3.61 -14.75 5.71
CA ALA A 127 4.22 -15.21 6.96
C ALA A 127 5.74 -15.39 6.76
N VAL A 128 6.53 -14.86 7.68
CA VAL A 128 8.00 -14.93 7.63
C VAL A 128 8.50 -15.50 8.94
N GLU A 129 9.33 -16.53 8.85
CA GLU A 129 9.96 -17.17 10.00
C GLU A 129 10.69 -16.15 10.89
N GLY A 130 10.58 -16.29 12.21
CA GLY A 130 11.16 -15.39 13.19
C GLY A 130 10.35 -14.10 13.43
N THR A 131 9.15 -13.97 12.84
CA THR A 131 8.25 -12.85 13.11
C THR A 131 7.07 -13.28 14.00
N PRO A 132 6.41 -12.34 14.71
CA PRO A 132 5.22 -12.67 15.51
C PRO A 132 4.06 -13.29 14.72
N MET A 133 4.08 -13.20 13.40
CA MET A 133 3.03 -13.71 12.50
C MET A 133 3.49 -14.91 11.66
N GLU A 134 4.57 -15.57 12.03
CA GLU A 134 5.13 -16.70 11.27
C GLU A 134 4.18 -17.91 11.17
N GLU A 135 3.27 -18.08 12.14
CA GLU A 135 2.30 -19.16 12.18
C GLU A 135 0.95 -18.83 11.52
N GLN A 136 0.81 -17.63 10.94
CA GLN A 136 -0.44 -17.25 10.26
C GLN A 136 -0.62 -18.08 8.97
N GLU A 137 -1.84 -18.60 8.79
CA GLU A 137 -2.20 -19.34 7.59
C GLU A 137 -2.24 -18.42 6.37
N PRO A 138 -1.89 -18.93 5.19
CA PRO A 138 -2.02 -18.16 3.95
C PRO A 138 -3.44 -17.66 3.73
N VAL A 139 -3.56 -16.43 3.27
CA VAL A 139 -4.86 -15.81 2.98
C VAL A 139 -5.60 -16.60 1.90
N PRO A 140 -6.82 -17.11 2.16
CA PRO A 140 -7.61 -17.79 1.14
C PRO A 140 -7.88 -16.85 -0.05
N ILE A 141 -7.76 -17.34 -1.26
CA ILE A 141 -7.96 -16.52 -2.48
C ILE A 141 -9.32 -15.84 -2.53
N TRP A 142 -10.37 -16.49 -2.01
CA TRP A 142 -11.71 -15.90 -1.95
C TRP A 142 -11.80 -14.70 -1.01
N ASP A 143 -10.98 -14.64 0.03
CA ASP A 143 -10.91 -13.49 0.93
C ASP A 143 -10.26 -12.30 0.22
N MET A 144 -9.19 -12.56 -0.54
CA MET A 144 -8.55 -11.53 -1.36
C MET A 144 -9.52 -10.98 -2.42
N ILE A 145 -10.24 -11.86 -3.14
CA ILE A 145 -11.22 -11.47 -4.15
C ILE A 145 -12.33 -10.62 -3.54
N ARG A 146 -12.90 -11.04 -2.39
CA ARG A 146 -13.92 -10.26 -1.68
C ARG A 146 -13.41 -8.91 -1.22
N MET A 147 -12.20 -8.87 -0.66
CA MET A 147 -11.58 -7.62 -0.21
C MET A 147 -11.40 -6.64 -1.37
N ILE A 148 -10.89 -7.10 -2.51
CA ILE A 148 -10.71 -6.29 -3.71
C ILE A 148 -12.06 -5.80 -4.25
N ALA A 149 -13.06 -6.68 -4.37
CA ALA A 149 -14.40 -6.31 -4.84
C ALA A 149 -15.03 -5.24 -3.94
N THR A 150 -14.95 -5.42 -2.62
CA THR A 150 -15.47 -4.45 -1.66
C THR A 150 -14.72 -3.12 -1.76
N THR A 151 -13.39 -3.17 -1.87
CA THR A 151 -12.56 -1.96 -2.05
C THR A 151 -12.97 -1.20 -3.31
N ARG A 152 -13.15 -1.89 -4.45
CA ARG A 152 -13.58 -1.27 -5.70
C ARG A 152 -14.96 -0.59 -5.60
N ILE A 153 -15.90 -1.21 -4.88
CA ILE A 153 -17.24 -0.65 -4.68
C ILE A 153 -17.19 0.60 -3.80
N VAL A 154 -16.40 0.55 -2.73
CA VAL A 154 -16.32 1.63 -1.72
C VAL A 154 -15.46 2.79 -2.19
N LEU A 155 -14.41 2.50 -2.97
CA LEU A 155 -13.44 3.46 -3.49
C LEU A 155 -13.37 3.37 -5.03
N PRO A 156 -14.42 3.81 -5.73
CA PRO A 156 -14.59 3.55 -7.16
C PRO A 156 -13.54 4.24 -8.05
N GLU A 157 -12.98 5.35 -7.61
CA GLU A 157 -12.00 6.14 -8.37
C GLU A 157 -10.55 5.76 -8.07
N SER A 158 -10.31 5.04 -6.96
CA SER A 158 -8.96 4.65 -6.55
C SER A 158 -8.35 3.59 -7.48
N ALA A 159 -7.04 3.62 -7.65
CA ALA A 159 -6.29 2.49 -8.19
C ALA A 159 -6.25 1.38 -7.14
N VAL A 160 -7.11 0.37 -7.27
CA VAL A 160 -7.12 -0.81 -6.40
C VAL A 160 -6.00 -1.73 -6.83
N ARG A 161 -5.00 -1.88 -5.97
CA ARG A 161 -3.75 -2.55 -6.31
C ARG A 161 -3.69 -3.94 -5.69
N LEU A 162 -3.59 -4.96 -6.53
CA LEU A 162 -3.23 -6.32 -6.08
C LEU A 162 -1.73 -6.30 -5.75
N SER A 163 -1.40 -6.43 -4.47
CA SER A 163 -0.07 -6.12 -3.95
C SER A 163 0.65 -7.36 -3.40
N ALA A 164 1.13 -7.37 -2.16
CA ALA A 164 1.88 -8.48 -1.61
C ALA A 164 1.09 -9.79 -1.57
N GLY A 165 1.81 -10.92 -1.62
CA GLY A 165 1.24 -12.28 -1.60
C GLY A 165 0.95 -12.86 -2.99
N ARG A 166 1.18 -12.12 -4.09
CA ARG A 166 0.90 -12.57 -5.46
C ARG A 166 1.65 -13.85 -5.84
N THR A 167 2.86 -14.05 -5.34
CA THR A 167 3.67 -15.24 -5.60
C THR A 167 3.05 -16.54 -5.07
N SER A 168 2.10 -16.44 -4.14
CA SER A 168 1.35 -17.58 -3.58
C SER A 168 -0.02 -17.78 -4.24
N MET A 169 -0.40 -16.92 -5.19
CA MET A 169 -1.68 -17.00 -5.91
C MET A 169 -1.50 -17.70 -7.25
N SER A 170 -2.48 -18.52 -7.65
CA SER A 170 -2.53 -19.03 -9.02
C SER A 170 -2.86 -17.93 -10.03
N ASP A 171 -2.57 -18.17 -11.31
CA ASP A 171 -2.95 -17.25 -12.39
C ASP A 171 -4.46 -17.00 -12.40
N GLU A 172 -5.28 -18.04 -12.18
CA GLU A 172 -6.75 -17.92 -12.12
C GLU A 172 -7.20 -17.07 -10.93
N GLY A 173 -6.52 -17.20 -9.78
CA GLY A 173 -6.79 -16.39 -8.59
C GLY A 173 -6.49 -14.91 -8.84
N GLN A 174 -5.37 -14.61 -9.47
CA GLN A 174 -5.02 -13.24 -9.85
C GLN A 174 -5.98 -12.69 -10.92
N ALA A 175 -6.37 -13.51 -11.92
CA ALA A 175 -7.37 -13.14 -12.92
C ALA A 175 -8.71 -12.76 -12.27
N LEU A 176 -9.17 -13.54 -11.30
CA LEU A 176 -10.39 -13.23 -10.56
C LEU A 176 -10.27 -11.94 -9.74
N CYS A 177 -9.09 -11.64 -9.19
CA CYS A 177 -8.83 -10.36 -8.53
C CYS A 177 -8.96 -9.17 -9.50
N PHE A 178 -8.44 -9.27 -10.72
CA PHE A 178 -8.62 -8.24 -11.76
C PHE A 178 -10.09 -8.10 -12.16
N MET A 179 -10.80 -9.20 -12.37
CA MET A 179 -12.24 -9.19 -12.65
C MET A 179 -13.07 -8.59 -11.50
N ALA A 180 -12.64 -8.80 -10.26
CA ALA A 180 -13.28 -8.22 -9.07
C ALA A 180 -13.04 -6.72 -8.92
N GLY A 181 -12.08 -6.14 -9.67
CA GLY A 181 -11.86 -4.70 -9.70
C GLY A 181 -10.44 -4.22 -9.38
N ALA A 182 -9.48 -5.12 -9.17
CA ALA A 182 -8.08 -4.69 -9.16
C ALA A 182 -7.72 -4.18 -10.56
N ASN A 183 -7.03 -3.04 -10.61
CA ASN A 183 -6.60 -2.42 -11.88
C ASN A 183 -5.14 -1.94 -11.82
N SER A 184 -4.39 -2.38 -10.86
CA SER A 184 -2.98 -2.03 -10.67
C SER A 184 -2.23 -3.14 -9.96
N ILE A 185 -0.94 -3.24 -10.23
CA ILE A 185 0.03 -4.09 -9.51
C ILE A 185 1.29 -3.28 -9.22
N PHE A 186 2.17 -3.83 -8.39
CA PHE A 186 3.56 -3.39 -8.33
C PHE A 186 4.38 -4.26 -9.29
N ALA A 187 5.13 -3.64 -10.18
CA ALA A 187 6.09 -4.31 -11.05
C ALA A 187 7.46 -4.40 -10.37
N GLY A 188 8.27 -5.39 -10.77
CA GLY A 188 9.62 -5.63 -10.25
C GLY A 188 9.68 -6.85 -9.33
N ASP A 189 10.85 -7.47 -9.26
CA ASP A 189 11.10 -8.79 -8.68
C ASP A 189 10.90 -8.84 -7.16
N LYS A 190 10.86 -7.68 -6.52
CA LYS A 190 10.78 -7.58 -5.06
C LYS A 190 9.98 -6.35 -4.64
N LEU A 191 9.07 -6.55 -3.71
CA LEU A 191 8.50 -5.49 -2.90
C LEU A 191 9.48 -5.13 -1.77
N LEU A 192 9.11 -4.20 -0.89
CA LEU A 192 10.01 -3.72 0.16
C LEU A 192 10.67 -4.87 0.97
N THR A 193 9.89 -5.88 1.33
CA THR A 193 10.34 -6.98 2.20
C THR A 193 10.05 -8.37 1.64
N THR A 194 9.19 -8.50 0.64
CA THR A 194 8.72 -9.79 0.14
C THR A 194 9.02 -9.95 -1.36
N PRO A 195 9.21 -11.19 -1.85
CA PRO A 195 9.27 -11.47 -3.27
C PRO A 195 8.00 -11.00 -3.99
N ASN A 196 8.15 -10.67 -5.27
CA ASN A 196 7.06 -10.34 -6.19
C ASN A 196 7.28 -11.14 -7.48
N PRO A 197 6.25 -11.42 -8.29
CA PRO A 197 6.46 -11.94 -9.64
C PRO A 197 7.43 -11.03 -10.41
N ASP A 198 8.33 -11.63 -11.18
CA ASP A 198 9.22 -10.86 -12.02
C ASP A 198 8.46 -10.20 -13.19
N PHE A 199 9.13 -9.30 -13.88
CA PHE A 199 8.51 -8.57 -14.99
C PHE A 199 8.01 -9.50 -16.12
N ASN A 200 8.71 -10.58 -16.41
CA ASN A 200 8.30 -11.52 -17.46
C ASN A 200 7.08 -12.33 -17.01
N GLY A 201 7.03 -12.74 -15.74
CA GLY A 201 5.86 -13.42 -15.16
C GLY A 201 4.61 -12.55 -15.21
N ASP A 202 4.74 -11.26 -14.95
CA ASP A 202 3.63 -10.31 -15.07
C ASP A 202 3.19 -10.14 -16.54
N LEU A 203 4.12 -10.02 -17.48
CA LEU A 203 3.79 -9.95 -18.90
C LEU A 203 3.10 -11.22 -19.41
N ASP A 204 3.58 -12.39 -18.99
CA ASP A 204 2.97 -13.67 -19.33
C ASP A 204 1.53 -13.79 -18.81
N LEU A 205 1.30 -13.35 -17.58
CA LEU A 205 -0.04 -13.29 -17.00
C LEU A 205 -0.95 -12.35 -17.79
N PHE A 206 -0.50 -11.14 -18.07
CA PHE A 206 -1.30 -10.17 -18.86
C PHE A 206 -1.60 -10.66 -20.25
N ASN A 207 -0.64 -11.29 -20.93
CA ASN A 207 -0.86 -11.89 -22.25
C ASN A 207 -1.91 -13.00 -22.20
N LYS A 208 -1.86 -13.90 -21.20
CA LYS A 208 -2.88 -14.95 -20.99
C LYS A 208 -4.27 -14.36 -20.80
N LEU A 209 -4.37 -13.24 -20.09
CA LEU A 209 -5.63 -12.58 -19.75
C LEU A 209 -6.11 -11.61 -20.83
N GLY A 210 -5.32 -11.33 -21.87
CA GLY A 210 -5.62 -10.31 -22.87
C GLY A 210 -5.62 -8.88 -22.31
N LEU A 211 -4.86 -8.63 -21.25
CA LEU A 211 -4.69 -7.31 -20.64
C LEU A 211 -3.47 -6.61 -21.22
N VAL A 212 -3.57 -5.28 -21.30
CA VAL A 212 -2.46 -4.40 -21.71
C VAL A 212 -2.06 -3.61 -20.46
N PRO A 213 -0.77 -3.69 -20.02
CA PRO A 213 -0.27 -2.95 -18.87
C PRO A 213 -0.16 -1.44 -19.13
#